data_36bdef56965db1af7829788aee966748
#
_entry.id   36bdef56965db1af7829788aee966748
#
_cell.length_a   1.000
_cell.length_b   1.000
_cell.length_c   1.000
_cell.angle_alpha   90.00
_cell.angle_beta   90.00
_cell.angle_gamma   90.00
#
_symmetry.space_group_name_H-M   'P 1'
#
loop_
_entity.id
_entity.type
_entity.pdbx_description
1 polymer ?
#
loop_
_entity_poly.entity_id
_entity_poly.type
_entity_poly.pdbx_seq_one_letter_code
_entity_poly.pdbx_strand_id
1 'polypeptide(L)'
;MAQFNASLTLPGIAGIVLTIGISVDANVLIFERIREELAKGKEHKLAIKDGFANALSSILDANITTGLTALILFVFGTGPIKGFATTLIIGILTSLFTAIFITRLLIDWYVGRGGKLDFSTALTKGFLQNVNINFLGKRKIAYVISGILITAGIASLFTN
;
A
#
# COMPACT_ATOMS: atom_id res chain seq x y z
N MET A 1 24.93 -3.03 8.00
CA MET A 1 24.11 -3.41 9.17
C MET A 1 24.87 -3.33 10.50
N ALA A 2 26.15 -3.70 10.55
CA ALA A 2 26.95 -3.65 11.78
C ALA A 2 27.17 -2.22 12.35
N GLN A 3 27.12 -1.19 11.51
CA GLN A 3 27.36 0.21 11.97
C GLN A 3 26.18 0.84 12.72
N PHE A 4 24.99 0.23 12.66
CA PHE A 4 23.79 0.75 13.35
C PHE A 4 23.40 -0.08 14.57
N ASN A 5 24.22 -1.04 15.04
CA ASN A 5 23.85 -2.02 16.07
C ASN A 5 22.49 -2.71 15.80
N ALA A 6 22.09 -2.78 14.55
CA ALA A 6 20.85 -3.42 14.14
C ALA A 6 21.11 -4.92 13.92
N SER A 7 20.90 -5.71 14.97
CA SER A 7 20.85 -7.16 14.81
C SER A 7 19.61 -7.54 14.00
N LEU A 8 19.78 -8.40 12.99
CA LEU A 8 18.66 -8.95 12.22
C LEU A 8 17.91 -9.94 13.10
N THR A 9 16.90 -9.44 13.79
CA THR A 9 16.02 -10.24 14.64
C THR A 9 14.86 -10.80 13.83
N LEU A 10 14.17 -11.83 14.32
CA LEU A 10 12.99 -12.38 13.67
C LEU A 10 11.91 -11.28 13.40
N PRO A 11 11.57 -10.40 14.36
CA PRO A 11 10.72 -9.25 14.08
C PRO A 11 11.32 -8.26 13.06
N GLY A 12 12.63 -8.11 13.00
CA GLY A 12 13.29 -7.29 11.98
C GLY A 12 13.06 -7.83 10.56
N ILE A 13 13.09 -9.14 10.37
CA ILE A 13 12.75 -9.80 9.10
C ILE A 13 11.27 -9.54 8.76
N ALA A 14 10.38 -9.67 9.73
CA ALA A 14 8.96 -9.35 9.53
C ALA A 14 8.75 -7.89 9.09
N GLY A 15 9.52 -6.94 9.65
CA GLY A 15 9.52 -5.54 9.22
C GLY A 15 9.93 -5.36 7.75
N ILE A 16 10.92 -6.10 7.27
CA ILE A 16 11.33 -6.09 5.86
C ILE A 16 10.20 -6.60 4.97
N VAL A 17 9.60 -7.74 5.30
CA VAL A 17 8.50 -8.33 4.51
C VAL A 17 7.29 -7.38 4.45
N LEU A 18 6.94 -6.79 5.59
CA LEU A 18 5.86 -5.80 5.66
C LEU A 18 6.16 -4.59 4.76
N THR A 19 7.39 -4.09 4.78
CA THR A 19 7.78 -2.93 3.97
C THR A 19 7.73 -3.22 2.47
N ILE A 20 8.09 -4.43 2.05
CA ILE A 20 7.93 -4.85 0.64
C ILE A 20 6.45 -4.77 0.24
N GLY A 21 5.53 -5.24 1.07
CA GLY A 21 4.09 -5.12 0.83
C GLY A 21 3.64 -3.67 0.67
N ILE A 22 4.03 -2.80 1.59
CA ILE A 22 3.70 -1.35 1.56
C ILE A 22 4.28 -0.68 0.30
N SER A 23 5.48 -1.07 -0.12
CA SER A 23 6.15 -0.52 -1.30
C SER A 23 5.41 -0.87 -2.60
N VAL A 24 4.93 -2.10 -2.72
CA VAL A 24 4.12 -2.54 -3.87
C VAL A 24 2.79 -1.78 -3.90
N ASP A 25 2.14 -1.60 -2.74
CA ASP A 25 0.84 -0.94 -2.62
C ASP A 25 0.90 0.53 -3.08
N ALA A 26 1.96 1.25 -2.77
CA ALA A 26 2.18 2.62 -3.24
C ALA A 26 2.21 2.70 -4.78
N ASN A 27 2.87 1.77 -5.46
CA ASN A 27 2.92 1.73 -6.93
C ASN A 27 1.55 1.37 -7.53
N VAL A 28 0.83 0.43 -6.93
CA VAL A 28 -0.53 0.07 -7.35
C VAL A 28 -1.45 1.29 -7.27
N LEU A 29 -1.38 2.05 -6.19
CA LEU A 29 -2.20 3.25 -6.02
C LEU A 29 -1.89 4.31 -7.08
N ILE A 30 -0.61 4.55 -7.39
CA ILE A 30 -0.20 5.48 -8.45
C ILE A 30 -0.80 5.04 -9.80
N PHE A 31 -0.63 3.77 -10.17
CA PHE A 31 -1.12 3.26 -11.44
C PHE A 31 -2.63 3.30 -11.55
N GLU A 32 -3.35 3.01 -10.47
CA GLU A 32 -4.81 3.07 -10.48
C GLU A 32 -5.32 4.50 -10.63
N ARG A 33 -4.68 5.48 -9.96
CA ARG A 33 -5.01 6.89 -10.14
C ARG A 33 -4.74 7.38 -11.57
N ILE A 34 -3.66 6.94 -12.19
CA ILE A 34 -3.39 7.26 -13.61
C ILE A 34 -4.47 6.64 -14.50
N ARG A 35 -4.90 5.39 -14.24
CA ARG A 35 -6.01 4.75 -14.98
C ARG A 35 -7.32 5.51 -14.85
N GLU A 36 -7.66 5.97 -13.65
CA GLU A 36 -8.85 6.80 -13.43
C GLU A 36 -8.80 8.09 -14.27
N GLU A 37 -7.66 8.77 -14.31
CA GLU A 37 -7.50 9.99 -15.11
C GLU A 37 -7.55 9.72 -16.62
N LEU A 38 -7.00 8.60 -17.09
CA LEU A 38 -7.12 8.15 -18.47
C LEU A 38 -8.57 7.80 -18.84
N ALA A 39 -9.31 7.17 -17.93
CA ALA A 39 -10.71 6.84 -18.13
C ALA A 39 -11.62 8.08 -18.27
N LYS A 40 -11.20 9.23 -17.70
CA LYS A 40 -11.84 10.55 -17.88
C LYS A 40 -11.55 11.18 -19.26
N GLY A 41 -10.78 10.50 -20.12
CA GLY A 41 -10.44 10.99 -21.46
C GLY A 41 -9.28 11.98 -21.50
N LYS A 42 -8.48 12.09 -20.44
CA LYS A 42 -7.30 12.96 -20.42
C LYS A 42 -6.18 12.41 -21.31
N GLU A 43 -5.38 13.32 -21.87
CA GLU A 43 -4.16 12.94 -22.58
C GLU A 43 -3.17 12.23 -21.63
N HIS A 44 -2.43 11.25 -22.13
CA HIS A 44 -1.52 10.40 -21.35
C HIS A 44 -0.59 11.19 -20.41
N LYS A 45 0.02 12.26 -20.93
CA LYS A 45 0.96 13.10 -20.19
C LYS A 45 0.29 13.82 -19.02
N LEU A 46 -0.91 14.33 -19.24
CA LEU A 46 -1.71 15.01 -18.21
C LEU A 46 -2.26 14.01 -17.18
N ALA A 47 -2.75 12.86 -17.66
CA ALA A 47 -3.26 11.80 -16.78
C ALA A 47 -2.19 11.26 -15.82
N ILE A 48 -0.95 11.12 -16.28
CA ILE A 48 0.19 10.72 -15.45
C ILE A 48 0.46 11.79 -14.39
N LYS A 49 0.54 13.06 -14.79
CA LYS A 49 0.81 14.17 -13.86
C LYS A 49 -0.26 14.25 -12.76
N ASP A 50 -1.53 14.22 -13.15
CA ASP A 50 -2.65 14.34 -12.23
C ASP A 50 -2.81 13.08 -11.37
N GLY A 51 -2.60 11.90 -11.95
CA GLY A 51 -2.63 10.63 -11.23
C GLY A 51 -1.57 10.57 -10.12
N PHE A 52 -0.33 10.98 -10.41
CA PHE A 52 0.71 11.11 -9.39
C PHE A 52 0.35 12.11 -8.29
N ALA A 53 -0.15 13.30 -8.66
CA ALA A 53 -0.53 14.32 -7.70
C ALA A 53 -1.64 13.82 -6.76
N ASN A 54 -2.64 13.14 -7.31
CA ASN A 54 -3.76 12.59 -6.54
C ASN A 54 -3.35 11.40 -5.66
N ALA A 55 -2.43 10.56 -6.13
CA ALA A 55 -1.91 9.42 -5.36
C ALA A 55 -1.01 9.87 -4.21
N LEU A 56 -0.21 10.93 -4.42
CA LEU A 56 0.82 11.38 -3.49
C LEU A 56 0.25 11.68 -2.09
N SER A 57 -0.88 12.36 -2.01
CA SER A 57 -1.53 12.67 -0.72
C SER A 57 -1.84 11.41 0.08
N SER A 58 -2.46 10.42 -0.56
CA SER A 58 -2.84 9.16 0.10
C SER A 58 -1.62 8.34 0.51
N ILE A 59 -0.57 8.31 -0.34
CA ILE A 59 0.68 7.60 -0.04
C ILE A 59 1.39 8.24 1.15
N LEU A 60 1.48 9.58 1.19
CA LEU A 60 2.11 10.29 2.30
C LEU A 60 1.34 10.07 3.60
N ASP A 61 0.01 10.19 3.58
CA ASP A 61 -0.83 10.02 4.77
C ASP A 61 -0.67 8.63 5.39
N ALA A 62 -0.75 7.57 4.58
CA ALA A 62 -0.55 6.19 5.03
C ALA A 62 0.87 5.97 5.61
N ASN A 63 1.90 6.50 4.94
CA ASN A 63 3.28 6.32 5.37
C ASN A 63 3.64 7.17 6.59
N ILE A 64 3.07 8.38 6.75
CA ILE A 64 3.25 9.21 7.95
C ILE A 64 2.63 8.50 9.16
N THR A 65 1.44 7.96 9.03
CA THR A 65 0.75 7.24 10.12
C THR A 65 1.55 6.00 10.55
N THR A 66 2.01 5.20 9.60
CA THR A 66 2.85 4.02 9.87
C THR A 66 4.21 4.42 10.43
N GLY A 67 4.81 5.48 9.88
CA GLY A 67 6.09 6.03 10.34
C GLY A 67 6.05 6.55 11.77
N LEU A 68 4.95 7.21 12.16
CA LEU A 68 4.74 7.66 13.53
C LEU A 68 4.68 6.46 14.49
N THR A 69 3.96 5.42 14.14
CA THR A 69 3.89 4.18 14.92
C THR A 69 5.28 3.55 15.06
N ALA A 70 6.02 3.46 13.94
CA ALA A 70 7.39 2.93 13.93
C ALA A 70 8.34 3.76 14.80
N LEU A 71 8.19 5.10 14.81
CA LEU A 71 8.98 6.00 15.65
C LEU A 71 8.71 5.75 17.14
N ILE A 72 7.44 5.61 17.52
CA ILE A 72 7.05 5.28 18.90
C ILE A 72 7.66 3.95 19.32
N LEU A 73 7.57 2.92 18.47
CA LEU A 73 8.17 1.61 18.74
C LEU A 73 9.70 1.67 18.80
N PHE A 74 10.33 2.56 18.04
CA PHE A 74 11.78 2.76 18.09
C PHE A 74 12.23 3.42 19.39
N VAL A 75 11.49 4.42 19.89
CA VAL A 75 11.82 5.16 21.12
C VAL A 75 11.54 4.34 22.36
N PHE A 76 10.37 3.72 22.45
CA PHE A 76 9.91 3.01 23.64
C PHE A 76 10.12 1.49 23.59
N GLY A 77 10.40 0.94 22.41
CA GLY A 77 10.62 -0.49 22.23
C GLY A 77 12.00 -0.92 22.72
N THR A 78 12.10 -2.14 23.18
CA THR A 78 13.33 -2.78 23.63
C THR A 78 13.63 -4.04 22.81
N GLY A 79 14.89 -4.43 22.72
CA GLY A 79 15.32 -5.66 22.10
C GLY A 79 14.75 -5.90 20.68
N PRO A 80 14.02 -7.00 20.45
CA PRO A 80 13.48 -7.36 19.13
C PRO A 80 12.53 -6.34 18.55
N ILE A 81 11.74 -5.63 19.38
CA ILE A 81 10.76 -4.61 18.94
C ILE A 81 11.50 -3.41 18.32
N LYS A 82 12.62 -3.00 18.91
CA LYS A 82 13.44 -1.93 18.37
C LYS A 82 14.06 -2.30 17.01
N GLY A 83 14.45 -3.57 16.84
CA GLY A 83 14.94 -4.09 15.56
C GLY A 83 13.86 -4.03 14.47
N PHE A 84 12.62 -4.43 14.78
CA PHE A 84 11.47 -4.30 13.89
C PHE A 84 11.21 -2.83 13.50
N ALA A 85 11.15 -1.94 14.48
CA ALA A 85 10.91 -0.52 14.26
C ALA A 85 11.97 0.12 13.35
N THR A 86 13.24 -0.24 13.57
CA THR A 86 14.37 0.26 12.74
C THR A 86 14.21 -0.15 11.28
N THR A 87 13.93 -1.43 11.02
CA THR A 87 13.73 -1.92 9.63
C THR A 87 12.52 -1.29 8.99
N LEU A 88 11.46 -1.08 9.75
CA LEU A 88 10.23 -0.44 9.26
C LEU A 88 10.47 1.03 8.88
N ILE A 89 11.18 1.81 9.70
CA ILE A 89 11.51 3.21 9.40
C ILE A 89 12.36 3.30 8.13
N ILE A 90 13.43 2.51 8.03
CA ILE A 90 14.30 2.50 6.86
C ILE A 90 13.49 2.11 5.61
N GLY A 91 12.65 1.10 5.74
CA GLY A 91 11.83 0.61 4.65
C GLY A 91 10.80 1.64 4.16
N ILE A 92 10.12 2.34 5.05
CA ILE A 92 9.17 3.42 4.68
C ILE A 92 9.91 4.55 3.94
N LEU A 93 11.05 5.00 4.45
CA LEU A 93 11.83 6.06 3.79
C LEU A 93 12.30 5.65 2.40
N THR A 94 12.80 4.43 2.25
CA THR A 94 13.25 3.88 0.97
C THR A 94 12.07 3.71 0.00
N SER A 95 10.93 3.20 0.49
CA SER A 95 9.71 3.03 -0.30
C SER A 95 9.17 4.36 -0.82
N LEU A 96 9.08 5.38 0.05
CA LEU A 96 8.66 6.72 -0.35
C LEU A 96 9.59 7.32 -1.40
N PHE A 97 10.89 7.21 -1.19
CA PHE A 97 11.87 7.70 -2.16
C PHE A 97 11.68 7.02 -3.52
N THR A 98 11.55 5.71 -3.53
CA THR A 98 11.38 4.92 -4.76
C THR A 98 10.06 5.25 -5.44
N ALA A 99 8.94 5.27 -4.72
CA ALA A 99 7.63 5.53 -5.29
C ALA A 99 7.51 6.95 -5.85
N ILE A 100 8.04 7.96 -5.14
CA ILE A 100 7.87 9.36 -5.53
C ILE A 100 8.88 9.77 -6.60
N PHE A 101 10.17 9.43 -6.42
CA PHE A 101 11.23 9.89 -7.31
C PHE A 101 11.53 8.90 -8.43
N ILE A 102 11.85 7.65 -8.10
CA ILE A 102 12.33 6.70 -9.09
C ILE A 102 11.20 6.30 -10.05
N THR A 103 10.02 5.98 -9.53
CA THR A 103 8.88 5.59 -10.37
C THR A 103 8.47 6.73 -11.30
N ARG A 104 8.40 7.96 -10.79
CA ARG A 104 8.09 9.14 -11.59
C ARG A 104 9.13 9.39 -12.67
N LEU A 105 10.42 9.34 -12.31
CA LEU A 105 11.52 9.56 -13.26
C LEU A 105 11.49 8.51 -14.39
N LEU A 106 11.25 7.25 -14.08
CA LEU A 106 11.15 6.18 -15.07
C LEU A 106 9.97 6.38 -16.01
N ILE A 107 8.81 6.76 -15.49
CA ILE A 107 7.61 7.00 -16.29
C ILE A 107 7.80 8.23 -17.17
N ASP A 108 8.29 9.34 -16.64
CA ASP A 108 8.56 10.57 -17.40
C ASP A 108 9.59 10.33 -18.50
N TRP A 109 10.64 9.56 -18.22
CA TRP A 109 11.66 9.18 -19.21
C TRP A 109 11.09 8.30 -20.34
N TYR A 110 10.27 7.30 -19.98
CA TYR A 110 9.67 6.39 -20.97
C TYR A 110 8.66 7.11 -21.86
N VAL A 111 7.78 7.92 -21.27
CA VAL A 111 6.76 8.69 -22.01
C VAL A 111 7.41 9.81 -22.83
N GLY A 112 8.48 10.43 -22.31
CA GLY A 112 9.24 11.44 -23.03
C GLY A 112 9.90 10.92 -24.31
N ARG A 113 10.15 9.60 -24.41
CA ARG A 113 10.63 8.93 -25.64
C ARG A 113 9.52 8.48 -26.60
N GLY A 114 8.28 8.89 -26.35
CA GLY A 114 7.13 8.51 -27.19
C GLY A 114 6.55 7.13 -26.84
N GLY A 115 6.97 6.52 -25.72
CA GLY A 115 6.40 5.27 -25.23
C GLY A 115 4.96 5.49 -24.76
N LYS A 116 4.04 4.64 -25.20
CA LYS A 116 2.69 4.56 -24.65
C LYS A 116 2.70 3.52 -23.55
N LEU A 117 2.50 3.95 -22.31
CA LEU A 117 2.29 3.03 -21.19
C LEU A 117 0.83 2.60 -21.17
N ASP A 118 0.58 1.32 -21.43
CA ASP A 118 -0.72 0.73 -21.14
C ASP A 118 -0.71 0.25 -19.68
N PHE A 119 -1.44 0.97 -18.82
CA PHE A 119 -1.56 0.66 -17.39
C PHE A 119 -2.57 -0.46 -17.13
N SER A 120 -3.03 -1.15 -18.18
CA SER A 120 -3.92 -2.29 -18.10
C SER A 120 -3.30 -3.51 -18.79
N THR A 121 -3.26 -4.63 -18.08
CA THR A 121 -2.94 -5.93 -18.66
C THR A 121 -4.20 -6.55 -19.25
N ALA A 122 -4.06 -7.39 -20.29
CA ALA A 122 -5.21 -8.07 -20.92
C ALA A 122 -6.12 -8.81 -19.92
N LEU A 123 -5.55 -9.27 -18.80
CA LEU A 123 -6.28 -9.91 -17.68
C LEU A 123 -6.99 -8.92 -16.78
N THR A 124 -6.47 -7.68 -16.63
CA THR A 124 -7.05 -6.67 -15.74
C THR A 124 -7.96 -5.69 -16.46
N LYS A 125 -7.91 -5.68 -17.80
CA LYS A 125 -8.73 -4.83 -18.66
C LYS A 125 -10.18 -5.35 -18.68
N GLY A 126 -10.93 -5.08 -17.65
CA GLY A 126 -12.34 -5.49 -17.52
C GLY A 126 -12.65 -6.37 -16.33
N PHE A 127 -11.66 -6.80 -15.56
CA PHE A 127 -11.86 -7.72 -14.42
C PHE A 127 -12.82 -7.16 -13.35
N LEU A 128 -12.94 -5.83 -13.23
CA LEU A 128 -13.87 -5.17 -12.30
C LEU A 128 -14.80 -4.13 -12.95
N GLN A 129 -14.71 -3.91 -14.26
CA GLN A 129 -15.52 -2.87 -14.92
C GLN A 129 -17.03 -3.16 -14.93
N ASN A 130 -17.42 -4.45 -14.87
CA ASN A 130 -18.83 -4.88 -14.90
C ASN A 130 -19.32 -5.47 -13.57
N VAL A 131 -18.55 -5.31 -12.49
CA VAL A 131 -18.96 -5.80 -11.17
C VAL A 131 -19.92 -4.80 -10.53
N ASN A 132 -21.18 -4.89 -10.89
CA ASN A 132 -22.27 -4.13 -10.27
C ASN A 132 -22.82 -4.89 -9.07
N ILE A 133 -21.97 -5.05 -8.02
CA ILE A 133 -22.41 -5.70 -6.79
C ILE A 133 -23.14 -4.66 -5.93
N ASN A 134 -24.42 -4.88 -5.71
CA ASN A 134 -25.20 -4.05 -4.78
C ASN A 134 -24.85 -4.41 -3.32
N PHE A 135 -23.73 -3.87 -2.84
CA PHE A 135 -23.25 -4.08 -1.47
C PHE A 135 -24.25 -3.59 -0.43
N LEU A 136 -24.90 -2.45 -0.67
CA LEU A 136 -25.89 -1.87 0.24
C LEU A 136 -27.15 -2.73 0.35
N GLY A 137 -27.58 -3.37 -0.74
CA GLY A 137 -28.70 -4.30 -0.71
C GLY A 137 -28.42 -5.58 0.06
N LYS A 138 -27.17 -6.06 0.03
CA LYS A 138 -26.74 -7.31 0.70
C LYS A 138 -26.22 -7.11 2.12
N ARG A 139 -26.28 -5.90 2.68
CA ARG A 139 -25.78 -5.59 4.03
C ARG A 139 -26.35 -6.47 5.13
N LYS A 140 -27.61 -6.88 5.04
CA LYS A 140 -28.27 -7.75 6.03
C LYS A 140 -27.60 -9.13 6.09
N ILE A 141 -27.19 -9.68 4.96
CA ILE A 141 -26.47 -10.97 4.88
C ILE A 141 -25.08 -10.83 5.54
N ALA A 142 -24.39 -9.73 5.26
CA ALA A 142 -23.10 -9.45 5.89
C ALA A 142 -23.20 -9.33 7.42
N TYR A 143 -24.23 -8.67 7.94
CA TYR A 143 -24.47 -8.58 9.39
C TYR A 143 -24.78 -9.93 10.02
N VAL A 144 -25.55 -10.79 9.36
CA VAL A 144 -25.84 -12.14 9.86
C VAL A 144 -24.56 -12.99 9.92
N ILE A 145 -23.76 -12.98 8.84
CA ILE A 145 -22.47 -13.70 8.80
C ILE A 145 -21.53 -13.20 9.88
N SER A 146 -21.39 -11.88 10.02
CA SER A 146 -20.54 -11.27 11.04
C SER A 146 -21.02 -11.63 12.45
N GLY A 147 -22.34 -11.57 12.68
CA GLY A 147 -22.94 -11.95 13.97
C GLY A 147 -22.66 -13.42 14.33
N ILE A 148 -22.81 -14.34 13.38
CA ILE A 148 -22.49 -15.77 13.59
C ILE A 148 -21.00 -15.96 13.92
N LEU A 149 -20.09 -15.30 13.19
CA LEU A 149 -18.65 -15.41 13.46
C LEU A 149 -18.28 -14.87 14.83
N ILE A 150 -18.85 -13.73 15.23
CA ILE A 150 -18.60 -13.12 16.53
C ILE A 150 -19.13 -14.02 17.67
N THR A 151 -20.37 -14.51 17.55
CA THR A 151 -20.94 -15.41 18.56
C THR A 151 -20.18 -16.73 18.66
N ALA A 152 -19.76 -17.31 17.54
CA ALA A 152 -18.93 -18.51 17.54
C ALA A 152 -17.55 -18.24 18.20
N GLY A 153 -16.93 -17.08 17.92
CA GLY A 153 -15.68 -16.70 18.56
C GLY A 153 -15.82 -16.53 20.07
N ILE A 154 -16.86 -15.85 20.52
CA ILE A 154 -17.14 -15.69 21.95
C ILE A 154 -17.44 -17.03 22.61
N ALA A 155 -18.27 -17.90 21.99
CA ALA A 155 -18.55 -19.22 22.51
C ALA A 155 -17.29 -20.07 22.65
N SER A 156 -16.37 -19.99 21.66
CA SER A 156 -15.08 -20.71 21.72
C SER A 156 -14.21 -20.27 22.89
N LEU A 157 -14.28 -19.00 23.33
CA LEU A 157 -13.55 -18.51 24.51
C LEU A 157 -14.07 -19.11 25.82
N PHE A 158 -15.36 -19.50 25.88
CA PHE A 158 -15.95 -20.08 27.10
C PHE A 158 -15.90 -21.62 27.10
N THR A 159 -15.57 -22.26 25.98
CA THR A 159 -15.51 -23.74 25.85
C THR A 159 -14.08 -24.28 25.87
N ASN A 160 -13.06 -23.41 25.88
CA ASN A 160 -11.65 -23.74 25.94
C ASN A 160 -11.02 -23.14 27.20
#